data_6463297c1457dae4425472c467c36a5b
#
_entry.id   6463297c1457dae4425472c467c36a5b
#
_cell.length_a   1.000
_cell.length_b   1.000
_cell.length_c   1.000
_cell.angle_alpha   90.00
_cell.angle_beta   90.00
_cell.angle_gamma   90.00
#
_symmetry.space_group_name_H-M   'P 1'
#
loop_
_entity.id
_entity.type
_entity.pdbx_description
1 polymer ?
#
loop_
_entity_poly.entity_id
_entity_poly.type
_entity_poly.pdbx_seq_one_letter_code
_entity_poly.pdbx_strand_id
1 'polypeptide(L)'
;MSKPAFTLKAFGIYLLVLGVGLTVVPNLMLSLFGMPLTAEVWLRVVGILVFNIGIYYIYAARCEARAFFQASVYTRCLVMAAFIAFVALGLAPPMLVLFGLADLLGGIWTQVALRREAAAG
;
A
#
# COMPACT_ATOMS: atom_id res chain seq x y z
N MET A 1 -7.60 -20.06 3.37
CA MET A 1 -6.65 -18.94 3.40
C MET A 1 -6.35 -18.57 4.85
N SER A 2 -5.07 -18.46 5.21
CA SER A 2 -4.66 -18.07 6.55
C SER A 2 -5.05 -16.63 6.87
N LYS A 3 -5.03 -16.26 8.16
CA LYS A 3 -5.30 -14.86 8.56
C LYS A 3 -4.28 -13.89 7.99
N PRO A 4 -2.96 -14.17 8.03
CA PRO A 4 -1.99 -13.31 7.35
C PRO A 4 -2.26 -13.18 5.85
N ALA A 5 -2.58 -14.26 5.17
CA ALA A 5 -2.91 -14.23 3.75
C ALA A 5 -4.15 -13.36 3.48
N PHE A 6 -5.15 -13.43 4.33
CA PHE A 6 -6.34 -12.58 4.19
C PHE A 6 -5.98 -11.09 4.28
N THR A 7 -5.05 -10.71 5.18
CA THR A 7 -4.62 -9.31 5.28
C THR A 7 -3.95 -8.84 3.99
N LEU A 8 -3.14 -9.69 3.37
CA LEU A 8 -2.49 -9.41 2.09
C LEU A 8 -3.52 -9.28 0.97
N LYS A 9 -4.49 -10.17 0.92
CA LYS A 9 -5.56 -10.12 -0.08
C LYS A 9 -6.36 -8.83 0.04
N ALA A 10 -6.76 -8.46 1.25
CA ALA A 10 -7.53 -7.24 1.48
C ALA A 10 -6.76 -6.00 1.03
N PHE A 11 -5.49 -5.91 1.42
CA PHE A 11 -4.65 -4.80 1.03
C PHE A 11 -4.38 -4.79 -0.47
N GLY A 12 -4.20 -5.97 -1.07
CA GLY A 12 -4.03 -6.11 -2.52
C GLY A 12 -5.23 -5.58 -3.30
N ILE A 13 -6.45 -5.86 -2.84
CA ILE A 13 -7.67 -5.33 -3.46
C ILE A 13 -7.68 -3.79 -3.37
N TYR A 14 -7.33 -3.23 -2.22
CA TYR A 14 -7.18 -1.78 -2.05
C TYR A 14 -6.18 -1.21 -3.07
N LEU A 15 -5.03 -1.87 -3.27
CA LEU A 15 -4.03 -1.43 -4.24
C LEU A 15 -4.53 -1.52 -5.67
N LEU A 16 -5.32 -2.54 -6.02
CA LEU A 16 -5.92 -2.64 -7.35
C LEU A 16 -6.86 -1.46 -7.62
N VAL A 17 -7.72 -1.14 -6.67
CA VAL A 17 -8.65 -0.02 -6.79
C VAL A 17 -7.89 1.31 -6.89
N LEU A 18 -6.93 1.52 -6.01
CA LEU A 18 -6.11 2.72 -6.01
C LEU A 18 -5.33 2.85 -7.34
N GLY A 19 -4.75 1.75 -7.81
CA GLY A 19 -3.99 1.75 -9.06
C GLY A 19 -4.85 2.09 -10.27
N VAL A 20 -6.06 1.55 -10.36
CA VAL A 20 -7.01 1.90 -11.42
C VAL A 20 -7.37 3.39 -11.34
N GLY A 21 -7.67 3.90 -10.16
CA GLY A 21 -8.02 5.31 -9.97
C GLY A 21 -6.91 6.24 -10.41
N LEU A 22 -5.67 5.97 -9.99
CA LEU A 22 -4.51 6.79 -10.35
C LEU A 22 -4.19 6.70 -11.84
N THR A 23 -4.47 5.59 -12.50
CA THR A 23 -4.20 5.41 -13.93
C THR A 23 -5.27 6.10 -14.79
N VAL A 24 -6.54 5.94 -14.44
CA VAL A 24 -7.68 6.37 -15.28
C VAL A 24 -8.14 7.80 -14.93
N VAL A 25 -8.25 8.10 -13.63
CA VAL A 25 -8.75 9.39 -13.13
C VAL A 25 -7.82 9.97 -12.06
N PRO A 26 -6.56 10.26 -12.42
CA PRO A 26 -5.56 10.67 -11.41
C PRO A 26 -5.95 11.96 -10.68
N ASN A 27 -6.49 12.95 -11.37
CA ASN A 27 -6.85 14.22 -10.75
C ASN A 27 -8.07 14.11 -9.86
N LEU A 28 -9.01 13.21 -10.17
CA LEU A 28 -10.11 12.92 -9.26
C LEU A 28 -9.59 12.32 -7.96
N MET A 29 -8.65 11.38 -8.06
CA MET A 29 -8.03 10.78 -6.88
C MET A 29 -7.28 11.84 -6.05
N LEU A 30 -6.50 12.69 -6.71
CA LEU A 30 -5.79 13.77 -6.02
C LEU A 30 -6.76 14.74 -5.33
N SER A 31 -7.85 15.11 -6.00
CA SER A 31 -8.82 16.05 -5.43
C SER A 31 -9.52 15.49 -4.21
N LEU A 32 -9.83 14.19 -4.21
CA LEU A 32 -10.44 13.52 -3.05
C LEU A 32 -9.54 13.56 -1.81
N PHE A 33 -8.22 13.61 -2.01
CA PHE A 33 -7.25 13.66 -0.92
C PHE A 33 -6.69 15.07 -0.67
N GLY A 34 -7.27 16.09 -1.33
CA GLY A 34 -6.83 17.46 -1.14
C GLY A 34 -5.42 17.75 -1.64
N MET A 35 -4.93 16.95 -2.57
CA MET A 35 -3.58 17.12 -3.13
C MET A 35 -3.63 17.96 -4.41
N PRO A 36 -2.50 18.66 -4.75
CA PRO A 36 -2.44 19.45 -5.97
C PRO A 36 -2.68 18.60 -7.22
N LEU A 37 -3.46 19.14 -8.16
CA LEU A 37 -3.71 18.47 -9.43
C LEU A 37 -2.46 18.50 -10.30
N THR A 38 -2.33 17.54 -11.22
CA THR A 38 -1.19 17.45 -12.13
C THR A 38 -1.65 16.98 -13.51
N ALA A 39 -0.94 17.42 -14.54
CA ALA A 39 -1.06 16.90 -15.90
C ALA A 39 0.05 15.91 -16.24
N GLU A 40 0.94 15.63 -15.30
CA GLU A 40 2.08 14.75 -15.50
C GLU A 40 1.64 13.28 -15.68
N VAL A 41 2.21 12.62 -16.69
CA VAL A 41 1.94 11.20 -16.95
C VAL A 41 2.46 10.29 -15.84
N TRP A 42 3.43 10.76 -15.06
CA TRP A 42 4.10 9.96 -14.04
C TRP A 42 3.13 9.44 -12.97
N LEU A 43 2.08 10.19 -12.66
CA LEU A 43 1.09 9.71 -11.70
C LEU A 43 0.33 8.50 -12.23
N ARG A 44 0.06 8.45 -13.53
CA ARG A 44 -0.54 7.27 -14.17
C ARG A 44 0.42 6.09 -14.17
N VAL A 45 1.71 6.34 -14.37
CA VAL A 45 2.75 5.30 -14.25
C VAL A 45 2.77 4.73 -12.84
N VAL A 46 2.70 5.58 -11.82
CA VAL A 46 2.60 5.14 -10.43
C VAL A 46 1.35 4.27 -10.24
N GLY A 47 0.23 4.66 -10.85
CA GLY A 47 -1.01 3.88 -10.78
C GLY A 47 -0.84 2.46 -11.32
N ILE A 48 -0.16 2.30 -12.45
CA ILE A 48 0.14 0.98 -13.02
C ILE A 48 1.02 0.17 -12.09
N LEU A 49 2.05 0.78 -11.51
CA LEU A 49 2.94 0.10 -10.57
C LEU A 49 2.21 -0.34 -9.31
N VAL A 50 1.34 0.51 -8.79
CA VAL A 50 0.51 0.19 -7.61
C VAL A 50 -0.42 -0.97 -7.92
N PHE A 51 -1.04 -0.97 -9.11
CA PHE A 51 -1.89 -2.06 -9.56
C PHE A 51 -1.11 -3.39 -9.62
N ASN A 52 0.08 -3.36 -10.20
CA ASN A 52 0.94 -4.55 -10.29
C ASN A 52 1.31 -5.09 -8.91
N ILE A 53 1.63 -4.21 -7.97
CA ILE A 53 1.92 -4.61 -6.59
C ILE A 53 0.70 -5.27 -5.97
N GLY A 54 -0.50 -4.75 -6.23
CA GLY A 54 -1.75 -5.37 -5.78
C GLY A 54 -1.92 -6.79 -6.29
N ILE A 55 -1.58 -7.03 -7.56
CA ILE A 55 -1.58 -8.38 -8.15
C ILE A 55 -0.61 -9.28 -7.38
N TYR A 56 0.61 -8.82 -7.13
CA TYR A 56 1.60 -9.61 -6.37
C TYR A 56 1.10 -9.97 -4.98
N TYR A 57 0.44 -9.04 -4.30
CA TYR A 57 -0.13 -9.29 -2.98
C TYR A 57 -1.19 -10.40 -3.02
N ILE A 58 -2.06 -10.39 -4.02
CA ILE A 58 -3.13 -11.37 -4.15
C ILE A 58 -2.54 -12.75 -4.46
N TYR A 59 -1.57 -12.83 -5.37
CA TYR A 59 -0.91 -14.09 -5.68
C TYR A 59 -0.13 -14.64 -4.48
N ALA A 60 0.58 -13.78 -3.76
CA ALA A 60 1.27 -14.18 -2.55
C ALA A 60 0.32 -14.73 -1.49
N ALA A 61 -0.85 -14.11 -1.35
CA ALA A 61 -1.90 -14.58 -0.44
C ALA A 61 -2.39 -15.96 -0.83
N ARG A 62 -2.63 -16.19 -2.12
CA ARG A 62 -3.07 -17.49 -2.63
C ARG A 62 -2.05 -18.59 -2.39
N CYS A 63 -0.77 -18.29 -2.55
CA CYS A 63 0.32 -19.24 -2.37
C CYS A 63 0.76 -19.39 -0.92
N GLU A 64 0.16 -18.66 0.03
CA GLU A 64 0.57 -18.64 1.43
C GLU A 64 2.06 -18.33 1.59
N ALA A 65 2.55 -17.36 0.82
CA ALA A 65 3.97 -17.01 0.74
C ALA A 65 4.41 -16.15 1.93
N ARG A 66 4.65 -16.78 3.07
CA ARG A 66 4.93 -16.09 4.34
C ARG A 66 6.18 -15.22 4.29
N ALA A 67 7.18 -15.61 3.51
CA ALA A 67 8.35 -14.76 3.30
C ALA A 67 7.97 -13.42 2.66
N PHE A 68 7.06 -13.46 1.69
CA PHE A 68 6.53 -12.24 1.08
C PHE A 68 5.70 -11.43 2.09
N PHE A 69 4.89 -12.09 2.91
CA PHE A 69 4.09 -11.41 3.93
C PHE A 69 4.98 -10.59 4.86
N GLN A 70 6.05 -11.20 5.35
CA GLN A 70 6.98 -10.52 6.26
C GLN A 70 7.72 -9.38 5.55
N ALA A 71 8.17 -9.60 4.32
CA ALA A 71 8.82 -8.56 3.53
C ALA A 71 7.88 -7.39 3.28
N SER A 72 6.59 -7.65 3.03
CA SER A 72 5.61 -6.59 2.79
C SER A 72 5.37 -5.71 4.02
N VAL A 73 5.50 -6.28 5.23
CA VAL A 73 5.43 -5.49 6.47
C VAL A 73 6.55 -4.46 6.49
N TYR A 74 7.78 -4.89 6.21
CA TYR A 74 8.94 -4.01 6.20
C TYR A 74 8.82 -2.93 5.13
N THR A 75 8.39 -3.28 3.93
CA THR A 75 8.26 -2.31 2.83
C THR A 75 7.16 -1.30 3.09
N ARG A 76 6.06 -1.70 3.72
CA ARG A 76 4.99 -0.77 4.10
C ARG A 76 5.43 0.19 5.21
N CYS A 77 6.25 -0.26 6.14
CA CYS A 77 6.87 0.63 7.12
C CYS A 77 7.84 1.61 6.45
N LEU A 78 8.60 1.15 5.46
CA LEU A 78 9.51 2.00 4.70
C LEU A 78 8.75 3.10 3.95
N VAL A 79 7.59 2.77 3.36
CA VAL A 79 6.75 3.77 2.69
C VAL A 79 6.36 4.88 3.66
N MET A 80 5.92 4.53 4.87
CA MET A 80 5.55 5.52 5.88
C MET A 80 6.75 6.41 6.25
N ALA A 81 7.91 5.81 6.48
CA ALA A 81 9.13 6.56 6.79
C ALA A 81 9.51 7.51 5.66
N ALA A 82 9.45 7.05 4.41
CA ALA A 82 9.77 7.87 3.24
C ALA A 82 8.78 9.03 3.08
N PHE A 83 7.49 8.78 3.27
CA PHE A 83 6.48 9.83 3.14
C PHE A 83 6.62 10.90 4.23
N ILE A 84 6.91 10.49 5.47
CA ILE A 84 7.19 11.44 6.55
C ILE A 84 8.41 12.30 6.20
N ALA A 85 9.47 11.68 5.67
CA ALA A 85 10.66 12.41 5.26
C ALA A 85 10.35 13.41 4.14
N PHE A 86 9.55 13.05 3.15
CA PHE A 86 9.17 13.96 2.05
C PHE A 86 8.39 15.16 2.56
N VAL A 87 7.46 14.95 3.49
CA VAL A 87 6.69 16.04 4.08
C VAL A 87 7.60 16.94 4.93
N ALA A 88 8.47 16.34 5.73
CA ALA A 88 9.42 17.09 6.58
C ALA A 88 10.39 17.93 5.77
N LEU A 89 10.80 17.44 4.60
CA LEU A 89 11.70 18.17 3.69
C LEU A 89 10.98 19.19 2.79
N GLY A 90 9.67 19.31 2.91
CA GLY A 90 8.88 20.23 2.11
C GLY A 90 8.66 19.78 0.67
N LEU A 91 8.93 18.51 0.36
CA LEU A 91 8.79 17.97 -1.00
C LEU A 91 7.37 17.52 -1.33
N ALA A 92 6.52 17.33 -0.32
CA ALA A 92 5.17 16.82 -0.51
C ALA A 92 4.20 17.44 0.49
N PRO A 93 2.88 17.52 0.15
CA PRO A 93 1.87 18.01 1.10
C PRO A 93 1.66 17.02 2.25
N PRO A 94 1.24 17.50 3.44
CA PRO A 94 1.02 16.63 4.61
C PRO A 94 0.04 15.47 4.37
N MET A 95 -0.90 15.63 3.42
CA MET A 95 -1.86 14.58 3.05
C MET A 95 -1.18 13.27 2.61
N LEU A 96 0.06 13.34 2.10
CA LEU A 96 0.80 12.15 1.71
C LEU A 96 1.00 11.19 2.89
N VAL A 97 1.16 11.72 4.10
CA VAL A 97 1.33 10.91 5.32
C VAL A 97 0.08 10.04 5.58
N LEU A 98 -1.12 10.50 5.20
CA LEU A 98 -2.33 9.71 5.36
C LEU A 98 -2.31 8.46 4.47
N PHE A 99 -1.73 8.54 3.27
CA PHE A 99 -1.51 7.35 2.44
C PHE A 99 -0.52 6.40 3.09
N GLY A 100 0.58 6.94 3.62
CA GLY A 100 1.55 6.13 4.37
C GLY A 100 0.93 5.48 5.60
N LEU A 101 -0.02 6.15 6.25
CA LEU A 101 -0.72 5.60 7.39
C LEU A 101 -1.55 4.38 7.00
N ALA A 102 -2.20 4.38 5.83
CA ALA A 102 -2.92 3.22 5.33
C ALA A 102 -1.97 2.02 5.16
N ASP A 103 -0.79 2.24 4.59
CA ASP A 103 0.24 1.20 4.47
C ASP A 103 0.71 0.70 5.83
N LEU A 104 0.98 1.60 6.76
CA LEU A 104 1.45 1.24 8.09
C LEU A 104 0.41 0.42 8.84
N LEU A 105 -0.85 0.85 8.84
CA LEU A 105 -1.93 0.13 9.52
C LEU A 105 -2.14 -1.25 8.90
N GLY A 106 -2.10 -1.37 7.57
CA GLY A 106 -2.15 -2.65 6.89
C GLY A 106 -0.97 -3.54 7.26
N GLY A 107 0.23 -2.96 7.36
CA GLY A 107 1.44 -3.68 7.78
C GLY A 107 1.35 -4.19 9.21
N ILE A 108 0.84 -3.37 10.13
CA ILE A 108 0.63 -3.78 11.52
C ILE A 108 -0.37 -4.93 11.59
N TRP A 109 -1.47 -4.85 10.85
CA TRP A 109 -2.46 -5.91 10.80
C TRP A 109 -1.84 -7.24 10.33
N THR A 110 -1.06 -7.20 9.27
CA THR A 110 -0.34 -8.38 8.77
C THR A 110 0.64 -8.92 9.81
N GLN A 111 1.42 -8.06 10.46
CA GLN A 111 2.39 -8.48 11.45
C GLN A 111 1.72 -9.12 12.66
N VAL A 112 0.62 -8.55 13.13
CA VAL A 112 -0.15 -9.14 14.24
C VAL A 112 -0.68 -10.52 13.86
N ALA A 113 -1.20 -10.67 12.64
CA ALA A 113 -1.70 -11.95 12.15
C ALA A 113 -0.57 -12.99 12.06
N LEU A 114 0.61 -12.60 11.58
CA LEU A 114 1.77 -13.49 11.51
C LEU A 114 2.22 -13.94 12.91
N ARG A 115 2.27 -13.02 13.85
CA ARG A 115 2.67 -13.36 15.25
C ARG A 115 1.69 -14.28 15.93
N ARG A 116 0.39 -14.04 15.74
CA ARG A 116 -0.65 -14.90 16.30
C ARG A 116 -0.61 -16.29 15.69
N GLU A 117 -0.35 -16.41 14.40
CA GLU A 117 -0.20 -17.70 13.74
C GLU A 117 1.01 -18.47 14.30
N ALA A 118 2.14 -17.80 14.47
CA ALA A 118 3.35 -18.41 15.03
C ALA A 118 3.13 -18.87 16.48
N ALA A 119 2.40 -18.09 17.29
CA ALA A 119 2.11 -18.43 18.67
C ALA A 119 1.13 -19.61 18.79
N ALA A 120 0.23 -19.78 17.81
CA ALA A 120 -0.74 -20.89 17.80
C ALA A 120 -0.13 -22.19 17.28
N GLY A 121 0.93 -22.08 16.50
CA GLY A 121 1.65 -23.21 15.94
C GLY A 121 2.77 -23.65 16.82
#